data_bec5a96df0da3e60ba8d63d4a4de6751
#
_entry.id   bec5a96df0da3e60ba8d63d4a4de6751
#
_cell.length_a   1.000
_cell.length_b   1.000
_cell.length_c   1.000
_cell.angle_alpha   90.00
_cell.angle_beta   90.00
_cell.angle_gamma   90.00
#
_symmetry.space_group_name_H-M   'P 1'
#
loop_
_entity.id
_entity.type
_entity.pdbx_description
1 polymer ?
#
loop_
_entity_poly.entity_id
_entity_poly.type
_entity_poly.pdbx_seq_one_letter_code
_entity_poly.pdbx_strand_id
1 'polypeptide(L)'
;MIGSIITSVLLVAGLATVAVGGSPERSIVASGAELKKVKTGFAFTEGPASDAHGNVYFTDQPNDAIYKWTPENKVTVYLKPCGRSNGLCFDAAGNLWACADEKNELWEISPAGKVLRVISGYDDRLLDGPNDVWIAPNGGLYISDPFYERPYWHRGPIEQSCEGVYYLAPHAKSFTRVVDDFNKPNGIIGTPDGKTLYIADIGADKTYVYDIQPDGSLANKRLFCSLGSDGMTIDSEGNVYLTGHGVTVFNKEGKQILHIPIAEAWTGNICFGGRDRRTLFITASTSIYTLRMRVHGVGSQ
;
A
#
# COMPACT_ATOMS: atom_id res chain seq x y z
N MET A 1 -50.87 19.71 46.10
CA MET A 1 -50.34 20.33 44.82
C MET A 1 -48.84 20.22 44.90
N ILE A 2 -48.29 19.23 44.22
CA ILE A 2 -46.84 18.99 44.16
C ILE A 2 -46.46 19.20 42.69
N GLY A 3 -45.74 20.29 42.42
CA GLY A 3 -45.30 20.66 41.11
C GLY A 3 -44.01 19.85 40.75
N SER A 4 -44.06 19.12 39.64
CA SER A 4 -42.93 18.38 39.08
C SER A 4 -42.11 19.31 38.18
N ILE A 5 -40.86 19.52 38.53
CA ILE A 5 -39.90 20.27 37.69
C ILE A 5 -39.23 19.27 36.77
N ILE A 6 -39.47 19.39 35.48
CA ILE A 6 -38.77 18.62 34.45
C ILE A 6 -37.52 19.39 34.09
N THR A 7 -36.35 18.84 34.45
CA THR A 7 -35.06 19.39 34.07
C THR A 7 -34.65 18.76 32.72
N SER A 8 -34.67 19.55 31.65
CA SER A 8 -34.17 19.15 30.34
C SER A 8 -32.66 19.19 30.34
N VAL A 9 -32.03 18.04 30.18
CA VAL A 9 -30.59 17.94 29.95
C VAL A 9 -30.31 18.13 28.45
N LEU A 10 -29.72 19.26 28.09
CA LEU A 10 -29.17 19.48 26.78
C LEU A 10 -27.86 18.67 26.63
N LEU A 11 -27.88 17.66 25.77
CA LEU A 11 -26.69 16.94 25.37
C LEU A 11 -25.98 17.80 24.34
N VAL A 12 -24.90 18.47 24.71
CA VAL A 12 -23.99 19.17 23.79
C VAL A 12 -23.04 18.14 23.24
N ALA A 13 -23.22 17.76 21.97
CA ALA A 13 -22.27 16.96 21.25
C ALA A 13 -20.99 17.79 21.01
N GLY A 14 -19.97 17.54 21.81
CA GLY A 14 -18.66 18.15 21.64
C GLY A 14 -17.99 17.62 20.38
N LEU A 15 -17.89 18.46 19.35
CA LEU A 15 -16.95 18.26 18.26
C LEU A 15 -15.54 18.34 18.84
N ALA A 16 -14.86 17.20 18.90
CA ALA A 16 -13.45 17.16 19.24
C ALA A 16 -12.65 17.73 18.06
N THR A 17 -12.32 19.01 18.14
CA THR A 17 -11.31 19.61 17.26
C THR A 17 -9.95 19.08 17.67
N VAL A 18 -9.37 18.22 16.85
CA VAL A 18 -7.97 17.79 17.00
C VAL A 18 -7.10 19.03 16.79
N ALA A 19 -6.53 19.55 17.86
CA ALA A 19 -5.53 20.61 17.79
C ALA A 19 -4.25 20.02 17.17
N VAL A 20 -4.07 20.23 15.87
CA VAL A 20 -2.79 19.97 15.19
C VAL A 20 -1.84 21.08 15.63
N GLY A 21 -1.00 20.78 16.62
CA GLY A 21 0.10 21.65 17.08
C GLY A 21 1.21 21.73 16.03
N GLY A 22 0.97 22.49 14.96
CA GLY A 22 1.95 22.81 13.91
C GLY A 22 1.52 24.09 13.21
N SER A 23 2.47 24.89 12.79
CA SER A 23 2.24 26.09 11.97
C SER A 23 1.36 25.75 10.76
N PRO A 24 0.31 26.53 10.44
CA PRO A 24 -0.62 26.24 9.33
C PRO A 24 0.05 26.08 7.96
N GLU A 25 1.24 26.65 7.79
CA GLU A 25 2.01 26.60 6.54
C GLU A 25 2.69 25.25 6.26
N ARG A 26 2.76 24.34 7.25
CA ARG A 26 3.44 23.03 7.12
C ARG A 26 2.51 21.83 7.03
N SER A 27 1.19 22.01 7.06
CA SER A 27 0.26 20.89 6.89
C SER A 27 0.42 20.24 5.51
N ILE A 28 0.63 18.92 5.48
CA ILE A 28 0.66 18.13 4.23
C ILE A 28 -0.75 17.82 3.71
N VAL A 29 -1.78 18.01 4.52
CA VAL A 29 -3.19 17.92 4.12
C VAL A 29 -3.63 19.28 3.56
N ALA A 30 -4.43 19.28 2.49
CA ALA A 30 -4.95 20.51 1.92
C ALA A 30 -5.91 21.22 2.89
N SER A 31 -5.90 22.57 2.90
CA SER A 31 -6.75 23.33 3.78
C SER A 31 -8.23 23.01 3.54
N GLY A 32 -8.98 22.72 4.62
CA GLY A 32 -10.40 22.37 4.56
C GLY A 32 -10.70 21.00 3.92
N ALA A 33 -9.69 20.17 3.66
CA ALA A 33 -9.92 18.83 3.14
C ALA A 33 -10.48 17.91 4.21
N GLU A 34 -11.45 17.10 3.81
CA GLU A 34 -12.09 16.08 4.65
C GLU A 34 -11.81 14.69 4.09
N LEU A 35 -11.63 13.73 5.00
CA LEU A 35 -11.56 12.32 4.63
C LEU A 35 -12.93 11.86 4.14
N LYS A 36 -13.00 11.33 2.91
CA LYS A 36 -14.24 10.90 2.27
C LYS A 36 -14.25 9.40 2.07
N LYS A 37 -15.25 8.71 2.61
CA LYS A 37 -15.55 7.33 2.23
C LYS A 37 -16.18 7.36 0.83
N VAL A 38 -15.50 6.76 -0.14
CA VAL A 38 -15.94 6.75 -1.55
C VAL A 38 -16.93 5.63 -1.81
N LYS A 39 -16.60 4.44 -1.31
CA LYS A 39 -17.43 3.23 -1.53
C LYS A 39 -17.14 2.19 -0.45
N THR A 40 -18.14 1.38 -0.15
CA THR A 40 -18.07 0.21 0.74
C THR A 40 -18.73 -1.00 0.05
N GLY A 41 -18.65 -2.17 0.68
CA GLY A 41 -19.28 -3.41 0.19
C GLY A 41 -18.30 -4.33 -0.53
N PHE A 42 -16.99 -4.11 -0.35
CA PHE A 42 -15.93 -5.04 -0.71
C PHE A 42 -15.75 -6.11 0.38
N ALA A 43 -15.00 -7.17 0.10
CA ALA A 43 -14.64 -8.16 1.11
C ALA A 43 -13.37 -7.74 1.87
N PHE A 44 -12.28 -7.41 1.17
CA PHE A 44 -11.05 -6.84 1.73
C PHE A 44 -10.27 -6.11 0.64
N THR A 45 -10.18 -4.80 0.76
CA THR A 45 -9.54 -3.94 -0.24
C THR A 45 -8.06 -3.74 0.04
N GLU A 46 -7.24 -3.90 -1.02
CA GLU A 46 -5.78 -3.87 -0.97
C GLU A 46 -5.15 -3.18 -2.18
N GLY A 47 -3.83 -3.14 -2.18
CA GLY A 47 -2.89 -2.92 -3.23
C GLY A 47 -3.19 -1.81 -4.23
N PRO A 48 -3.46 -0.56 -3.83
CA PRO A 48 -3.82 0.48 -4.77
C PRO A 48 -2.60 0.98 -5.56
N ALA A 49 -2.75 1.07 -6.88
CA ALA A 49 -1.74 1.65 -7.79
C ALA A 49 -2.37 2.68 -8.73
N SER A 50 -1.70 3.78 -8.97
CA SER A 50 -2.20 4.84 -9.85
C SER A 50 -1.57 4.78 -11.23
N ASP A 51 -2.40 4.85 -12.29
CA ASP A 51 -1.93 4.97 -13.67
C ASP A 51 -1.49 6.41 -14.01
N ALA A 52 -0.93 6.62 -15.21
CA ALA A 52 -0.47 7.93 -15.68
C ALA A 52 -1.59 8.99 -15.78
N HIS A 53 -2.86 8.57 -15.81
CA HIS A 53 -4.04 9.45 -15.88
C HIS A 53 -4.61 9.79 -14.50
N GLY A 54 -4.02 9.24 -13.41
CA GLY A 54 -4.48 9.44 -12.05
C GLY A 54 -5.66 8.57 -11.65
N ASN A 55 -6.05 7.59 -12.47
CA ASN A 55 -6.96 6.56 -12.02
C ASN A 55 -6.23 5.64 -11.04
N VAL A 56 -6.96 5.07 -10.08
CA VAL A 56 -6.40 4.11 -9.12
C VAL A 56 -7.01 2.75 -9.36
N TYR A 57 -6.15 1.75 -9.51
CA TYR A 57 -6.52 0.35 -9.53
C TYR A 57 -6.28 -0.22 -8.14
N PHE A 58 -7.19 -1.01 -7.63
CA PHE A 58 -7.08 -1.63 -6.30
C PHE A 58 -7.72 -3.00 -6.31
N THR A 59 -7.29 -3.85 -5.41
CA THR A 59 -7.74 -5.23 -5.32
C THR A 59 -8.86 -5.39 -4.27
N ASP A 60 -9.75 -6.34 -4.52
CA ASP A 60 -10.62 -6.97 -3.53
C ASP A 60 -10.25 -8.45 -3.54
N GLN A 61 -9.22 -8.77 -2.77
CA GLN A 61 -8.51 -10.05 -2.82
C GLN A 61 -9.43 -11.25 -2.61
N PRO A 62 -10.31 -11.29 -1.59
CA PRO A 62 -11.20 -12.45 -1.39
C PRO A 62 -12.24 -12.62 -2.50
N ASN A 63 -12.61 -11.55 -3.19
CA ASN A 63 -13.55 -11.56 -4.32
C ASN A 63 -12.88 -11.78 -5.68
N ASP A 64 -11.55 -11.97 -5.70
CA ASP A 64 -10.73 -12.23 -6.88
C ASP A 64 -10.93 -11.17 -7.97
N ALA A 65 -10.85 -9.89 -7.60
CA ALA A 65 -11.14 -8.79 -8.51
C ALA A 65 -10.20 -7.61 -8.32
N ILE A 66 -9.76 -7.04 -9.45
CA ILE A 66 -9.15 -5.70 -9.51
C ILE A 66 -10.24 -4.72 -9.97
N TYR A 67 -10.39 -3.64 -9.22
CA TYR A 67 -11.26 -2.51 -9.55
C TYR A 67 -10.46 -1.32 -10.03
N LYS A 68 -11.11 -0.44 -10.79
CA LYS A 68 -10.60 0.85 -11.20
C LYS A 68 -11.48 1.96 -10.65
N TRP A 69 -10.89 2.88 -9.90
CA TRP A 69 -11.46 4.16 -9.51
C TRP A 69 -10.96 5.27 -10.44
N THR A 70 -11.83 6.21 -10.81
CA THR A 70 -11.43 7.40 -11.59
C THR A 70 -11.58 8.68 -10.77
N PRO A 71 -10.87 9.78 -11.12
CA PRO A 71 -11.00 11.06 -10.43
C PRO A 71 -12.44 11.62 -10.38
N GLU A 72 -13.33 11.13 -11.24
CA GLU A 72 -14.77 11.43 -11.24
C GLU A 72 -15.57 10.54 -10.26
N ASN A 73 -14.87 9.81 -9.38
CA ASN A 73 -15.44 8.88 -8.38
C ASN A 73 -16.25 7.71 -8.99
N LYS A 74 -15.95 7.31 -10.21
CA LYS A 74 -16.52 6.09 -10.80
C LYS A 74 -15.64 4.89 -10.41
N VAL A 75 -16.29 3.80 -9.92
CA VAL A 75 -15.63 2.53 -9.59
C VAL A 75 -16.21 1.43 -10.49
N THR A 76 -15.33 0.76 -11.23
CA THR A 76 -15.69 -0.34 -12.15
C THR A 76 -14.76 -1.52 -11.94
N VAL A 77 -15.21 -2.74 -12.27
CA VAL A 77 -14.32 -3.90 -12.36
C VAL A 77 -13.38 -3.69 -13.55
N TYR A 78 -12.09 -3.92 -13.32
CA TYR A 78 -11.06 -3.92 -14.37
C TYR A 78 -10.73 -5.34 -14.81
N LEU A 79 -10.44 -6.24 -13.87
CA LEU A 79 -10.08 -7.63 -14.15
C LEU A 79 -10.71 -8.56 -13.11
N LYS A 80 -11.32 -9.65 -13.61
CA LYS A 80 -11.87 -10.73 -12.80
C LYS A 80 -11.99 -12.00 -13.64
N PRO A 81 -11.39 -13.16 -13.28
CA PRO A 81 -10.51 -13.36 -12.11
C PRO A 81 -9.17 -12.62 -12.26
N CYS A 82 -8.50 -12.32 -11.14
CA CYS A 82 -7.20 -11.64 -11.13
C CYS A 82 -6.12 -12.43 -10.37
N GLY A 83 -6.34 -13.72 -10.09
CA GLY A 83 -5.44 -14.55 -9.30
C GLY A 83 -5.39 -14.12 -7.83
N ARG A 84 -6.48 -13.58 -7.31
CA ARG A 84 -6.60 -13.05 -5.93
C ARG A 84 -5.45 -12.10 -5.59
N SER A 85 -5.14 -11.21 -6.54
CA SER A 85 -4.05 -10.25 -6.39
C SER A 85 -4.17 -9.42 -5.12
N ASN A 86 -3.02 -9.11 -4.51
CA ASN A 86 -2.86 -8.21 -3.37
C ASN A 86 -2.23 -6.90 -3.86
N GLY A 87 -0.94 -6.65 -3.67
CA GLY A 87 -0.24 -5.45 -4.10
C GLY A 87 -0.18 -5.26 -5.61
N LEU A 88 -0.28 -4.01 -6.06
CA LEU A 88 -0.22 -3.62 -7.46
C LEU A 88 0.82 -2.51 -7.68
N CYS A 89 1.45 -2.48 -8.84
CA CYS A 89 2.30 -1.38 -9.27
C CYS A 89 2.28 -1.25 -10.80
N PHE A 90 2.25 -0.01 -11.34
CA PHE A 90 2.38 0.22 -12.78
C PHE A 90 3.85 0.38 -13.17
N ASP A 91 4.25 -0.21 -14.29
CA ASP A 91 5.53 0.07 -14.93
C ASP A 91 5.44 1.28 -15.89
N ALA A 92 6.59 1.71 -16.41
CA ALA A 92 6.68 2.84 -17.32
C ALA A 92 6.00 2.58 -18.69
N ALA A 93 5.76 1.33 -19.06
CA ALA A 93 5.02 0.95 -20.26
C ALA A 93 3.51 0.94 -20.05
N GLY A 94 3.05 1.13 -18.80
CA GLY A 94 1.64 1.11 -18.41
C GLY A 94 1.11 -0.29 -18.17
N ASN A 95 1.96 -1.32 -18.07
CA ASN A 95 1.54 -2.63 -17.61
C ASN A 95 1.36 -2.61 -16.09
N LEU A 96 0.41 -3.39 -15.60
CA LEU A 96 0.13 -3.55 -14.18
C LEU A 96 0.81 -4.81 -13.66
N TRP A 97 1.73 -4.66 -12.72
CA TRP A 97 2.30 -5.78 -11.98
C TRP A 97 1.44 -6.05 -10.75
N ALA A 98 1.17 -7.32 -10.49
CA ALA A 98 0.22 -7.78 -9.48
C ALA A 98 0.77 -8.98 -8.71
N CYS A 99 0.75 -8.90 -7.40
CA CYS A 99 1.05 -10.01 -6.49
C CYS A 99 -0.13 -10.97 -6.47
N ALA A 100 -0.16 -11.93 -7.41
CA ALA A 100 -1.27 -12.87 -7.65
C ALA A 100 -1.19 -14.04 -6.67
N ASP A 101 -1.76 -13.85 -5.49
CA ASP A 101 -1.58 -14.69 -4.29
C ASP A 101 -2.25 -16.07 -4.39
N GLU A 102 -3.23 -16.28 -5.29
CA GLU A 102 -3.93 -17.56 -5.40
C GLU A 102 -2.99 -18.74 -5.66
N LYS A 103 -1.96 -18.51 -6.49
CA LYS A 103 -0.92 -19.50 -6.84
C LYS A 103 0.48 -19.06 -6.42
N ASN A 104 0.58 -18.02 -5.59
CA ASN A 104 1.84 -17.45 -5.12
C ASN A 104 2.73 -16.96 -6.28
N GLU A 105 2.13 -16.18 -7.19
CA GLU A 105 2.74 -15.72 -8.44
C GLU A 105 2.86 -14.19 -8.49
N LEU A 106 3.80 -13.69 -9.29
CA LEU A 106 3.83 -12.30 -9.73
C LEU A 106 3.39 -12.23 -11.20
N TRP A 107 2.38 -11.44 -11.50
CA TRP A 107 1.85 -11.27 -12.85
C TRP A 107 2.18 -9.91 -13.44
N GLU A 108 2.54 -9.90 -14.74
CA GLU A 108 2.54 -8.71 -15.58
C GLU A 108 1.27 -8.69 -16.43
N ILE A 109 0.45 -7.64 -16.30
CA ILE A 109 -0.87 -7.52 -16.92
C ILE A 109 -0.85 -6.30 -17.86
N SER A 110 -1.21 -6.51 -19.13
CA SER A 110 -1.30 -5.41 -20.10
C SER A 110 -2.42 -4.41 -19.75
N PRO A 111 -2.43 -3.19 -20.32
CA PRO A 111 -3.53 -2.25 -20.14
C PRO A 111 -4.91 -2.78 -20.59
N ALA A 112 -4.93 -3.81 -21.44
CA ALA A 112 -6.16 -4.50 -21.89
C ALA A 112 -6.60 -5.63 -20.93
N GLY A 113 -5.90 -5.83 -19.78
CA GLY A 113 -6.24 -6.88 -18.81
C GLY A 113 -5.74 -8.28 -19.19
N LYS A 114 -4.82 -8.39 -20.15
CA LYS A 114 -4.24 -9.69 -20.53
C LYS A 114 -2.96 -9.95 -19.71
N VAL A 115 -2.88 -11.11 -19.07
CA VAL A 115 -1.64 -11.56 -18.41
C VAL A 115 -0.59 -11.85 -19.49
N LEU A 116 0.52 -11.11 -19.44
CA LEU A 116 1.64 -11.20 -20.38
C LEU A 116 2.73 -12.13 -19.86
N ARG A 117 2.92 -12.14 -18.54
CA ARG A 117 4.00 -12.85 -17.87
C ARG A 117 3.58 -13.31 -16.49
N VAL A 118 4.07 -14.48 -16.09
CA VAL A 118 3.91 -15.06 -14.77
C VAL A 118 5.28 -15.49 -14.25
N ILE A 119 5.57 -15.18 -12.98
CA ILE A 119 6.76 -15.64 -12.28
C ILE A 119 6.28 -16.32 -11.00
N SER A 120 6.58 -17.61 -10.84
CA SER A 120 5.92 -18.50 -9.90
C SER A 120 6.82 -19.06 -8.80
N GLY A 121 8.01 -18.49 -8.57
CA GLY A 121 8.87 -19.05 -7.53
C GLY A 121 10.27 -18.49 -7.46
N TYR A 122 10.99 -18.95 -6.48
CA TYR A 122 12.41 -18.70 -6.26
C TYR A 122 13.10 -20.00 -5.90
N ASP A 123 14.24 -20.30 -6.56
CA ASP A 123 15.07 -21.50 -6.33
C ASP A 123 14.24 -22.81 -6.41
N ASP A 124 13.45 -22.94 -7.50
CA ASP A 124 12.54 -24.07 -7.79
C ASP A 124 11.50 -24.35 -6.69
N ARG A 125 11.18 -23.37 -5.85
CA ARG A 125 10.19 -23.45 -4.79
C ARG A 125 9.16 -22.36 -4.96
N LEU A 126 7.91 -22.63 -4.53
CA LEU A 126 6.86 -21.62 -4.52
C LEU A 126 7.24 -20.45 -3.59
N LEU A 127 6.82 -19.24 -3.97
CA LEU A 127 6.80 -18.10 -3.06
C LEU A 127 5.85 -18.38 -1.90
N ASP A 128 6.03 -17.67 -0.78
CA ASP A 128 5.18 -17.84 0.41
C ASP A 128 3.79 -17.23 0.22
N GLY A 129 3.72 -16.10 -0.45
CA GLY A 129 2.50 -15.37 -0.80
C GLY A 129 2.84 -13.91 -1.11
N PRO A 130 3.27 -13.59 -2.37
CA PRO A 130 3.70 -12.24 -2.70
C PRO A 130 2.61 -11.24 -2.32
N ASN A 131 3.01 -10.22 -1.54
CA ASN A 131 2.07 -9.31 -0.90
C ASN A 131 2.11 -7.92 -1.53
N ASP A 132 3.23 -7.22 -1.50
CA ASP A 132 3.35 -5.88 -2.05
C ASP A 132 4.52 -5.77 -3.03
N VAL A 133 4.46 -4.77 -3.94
CA VAL A 133 5.43 -4.62 -5.03
C VAL A 133 5.76 -3.17 -5.29
N TRP A 134 7.05 -2.86 -5.44
CA TRP A 134 7.55 -1.58 -5.91
C TRP A 134 8.48 -1.74 -7.11
N ILE A 135 8.36 -0.84 -8.10
CA ILE A 135 9.17 -0.83 -9.31
C ILE A 135 10.14 0.34 -9.25
N ALA A 136 11.43 0.02 -9.29
CA ALA A 136 12.50 1.00 -9.32
C ALA A 136 12.56 1.73 -10.68
N PRO A 137 13.12 2.95 -10.75
CA PRO A 137 13.23 3.71 -12.01
C PRO A 137 14.01 3.00 -13.12
N ASN A 138 14.89 2.05 -12.78
CA ASN A 138 15.61 1.23 -13.73
C ASN A 138 14.79 0.06 -14.29
N GLY A 139 13.52 -0.12 -13.82
CA GLY A 139 12.62 -1.20 -14.21
C GLY A 139 12.79 -2.50 -13.41
N GLY A 140 13.67 -2.53 -12.41
CA GLY A 140 13.75 -3.63 -11.44
C GLY A 140 12.60 -3.60 -10.46
N LEU A 141 12.12 -4.78 -10.03
CA LEU A 141 11.00 -4.89 -9.09
C LEU A 141 11.47 -5.46 -7.76
N TYR A 142 10.93 -4.94 -6.68
CA TYR A 142 11.05 -5.52 -5.34
C TYR A 142 9.68 -5.99 -4.89
N ILE A 143 9.61 -7.21 -4.35
CA ILE A 143 8.38 -7.78 -3.77
C ILE A 143 8.63 -8.24 -2.34
N SER A 144 7.65 -8.05 -1.49
CA SER A 144 7.58 -8.68 -0.17
C SER A 144 6.82 -10.00 -0.28
N ASP A 145 7.29 -11.03 0.43
CA ASP A 145 6.74 -12.39 0.34
C ASP A 145 6.53 -12.99 1.74
N PRO A 146 5.55 -12.47 2.49
CA PRO A 146 5.18 -13.01 3.79
C PRO A 146 4.26 -14.22 3.64
N PHE A 147 4.27 -15.10 4.63
CA PHE A 147 3.33 -16.21 4.70
C PHE A 147 2.07 -15.81 5.47
N TYR A 148 0.97 -15.58 4.74
CA TYR A 148 -0.37 -15.45 5.29
C TYR A 148 -1.22 -16.61 4.77
N GLU A 149 -1.41 -17.66 5.55
CA GLU A 149 -2.25 -18.80 5.14
C GLU A 149 -3.63 -18.31 4.68
N ARG A 150 -4.03 -18.77 3.47
CA ARG A 150 -5.29 -18.35 2.85
C ARG A 150 -6.23 -19.54 2.70
N PRO A 151 -7.53 -19.38 2.99
CA PRO A 151 -8.50 -20.49 2.89
C PRO A 151 -8.72 -20.99 1.45
N TYR A 152 -8.30 -20.24 0.46
CA TYR A 152 -8.40 -20.61 -0.93
C TYR A 152 -7.14 -21.26 -1.52
N TRP A 153 -6.07 -21.36 -0.75
CA TRP A 153 -4.85 -22.02 -1.20
C TRP A 153 -5.02 -23.54 -1.21
N HIS A 154 -4.55 -24.15 -2.30
CA HIS A 154 -4.47 -25.59 -2.50
C HIS A 154 -2.99 -26.00 -2.63
N ARG A 155 -2.14 -25.52 -1.73
CA ARG A 155 -0.71 -25.78 -1.71
C ARG A 155 -0.32 -26.61 -0.48
N GLY A 156 0.88 -27.22 -0.54
CA GLY A 156 1.53 -27.83 0.62
C GLY A 156 2.01 -26.79 1.64
N PRO A 157 2.81 -27.22 2.64
CA PRO A 157 3.41 -26.32 3.60
C PRO A 157 4.31 -25.29 2.93
N ILE A 158 4.75 -24.30 3.71
CA ILE A 158 5.74 -23.31 3.29
C ILE A 158 6.98 -23.98 2.70
N GLU A 159 7.43 -23.53 1.54
CA GLU A 159 8.57 -24.13 0.84
C GLU A 159 9.84 -23.27 0.96
N GLN A 160 9.69 -21.95 1.12
CA GLN A 160 10.82 -21.05 1.34
C GLN A 160 11.40 -21.24 2.76
N SER A 161 12.69 -20.99 2.90
CA SER A 161 13.39 -21.10 4.18
C SER A 161 13.15 -19.95 5.15
N CYS A 162 12.57 -18.87 4.66
CA CYS A 162 12.24 -17.64 5.40
C CYS A 162 11.24 -16.81 4.62
N GLU A 163 10.45 -16.01 5.33
CA GLU A 163 9.66 -14.94 4.73
C GLU A 163 10.61 -13.84 4.24
N GLY A 164 10.65 -13.58 2.95
CA GLY A 164 11.72 -12.80 2.31
C GLY A 164 11.27 -11.59 1.52
N VAL A 165 12.25 -10.79 1.10
CA VAL A 165 12.06 -9.77 0.07
C VAL A 165 12.92 -10.16 -1.13
N TYR A 166 12.31 -10.09 -2.30
CA TYR A 166 12.94 -10.51 -3.54
C TYR A 166 13.07 -9.36 -4.53
N TYR A 167 14.13 -9.39 -5.30
CA TYR A 167 14.41 -8.49 -6.42
C TYR A 167 14.33 -9.23 -7.74
N LEU A 168 13.62 -8.65 -8.70
CA LEU A 168 13.58 -9.09 -10.09
C LEU A 168 14.27 -8.03 -10.94
N ALA A 169 15.44 -8.33 -11.45
CA ALA A 169 16.15 -7.42 -12.35
C ALA A 169 15.36 -7.20 -13.67
N PRO A 170 15.53 -6.06 -14.34
CA PRO A 170 14.88 -5.81 -15.63
C PRO A 170 15.09 -6.98 -16.59
N HIS A 171 14.01 -7.48 -17.18
CA HIS A 171 13.98 -8.61 -18.11
C HIS A 171 14.46 -9.97 -17.54
N ALA A 172 14.82 -10.05 -16.27
CA ALA A 172 15.20 -11.32 -15.63
C ALA A 172 13.98 -12.26 -15.53
N LYS A 173 14.22 -13.56 -15.52
CA LYS A 173 13.18 -14.60 -15.45
C LYS A 173 13.04 -15.20 -14.04
N SER A 174 13.96 -14.87 -13.16
CA SER A 174 14.01 -15.39 -11.77
C SER A 174 14.36 -14.27 -10.80
N PHE A 175 13.90 -14.42 -9.60
CA PHE A 175 14.19 -13.53 -8.48
C PHE A 175 15.61 -13.74 -7.93
N THR A 176 16.09 -12.70 -7.23
CA THR A 176 17.18 -12.79 -6.26
C THR A 176 16.61 -12.41 -4.90
N ARG A 177 16.84 -13.21 -3.86
CA ARG A 177 16.44 -12.85 -2.50
C ARG A 177 17.40 -11.81 -1.95
N VAL A 178 16.87 -10.67 -1.49
CA VAL A 178 17.66 -9.51 -1.04
C VAL A 178 17.50 -9.22 0.45
N VAL A 179 16.46 -9.79 1.11
CA VAL A 179 16.26 -9.76 2.56
C VAL A 179 15.74 -11.13 3.01
N ASP A 180 16.27 -11.65 4.11
CA ASP A 180 15.94 -12.98 4.65
C ASP A 180 15.87 -13.01 6.19
N ASP A 181 15.89 -11.85 6.83
CA ASP A 181 15.93 -11.68 8.27
C ASP A 181 14.72 -10.92 8.84
N PHE A 182 13.60 -10.91 8.10
CA PHE A 182 12.34 -10.32 8.57
C PHE A 182 11.43 -11.40 9.16
N ASN A 183 10.59 -10.95 10.10
CA ASN A 183 9.55 -11.81 10.68
C ASN A 183 8.34 -11.92 9.74
N LYS A 184 7.89 -10.79 9.17
CA LYS A 184 6.78 -10.72 8.22
C LYS A 184 6.90 -9.48 7.34
N PRO A 185 7.70 -9.53 6.26
CA PRO A 185 7.83 -8.41 5.33
C PRO A 185 6.48 -8.11 4.67
N ASN A 186 6.10 -6.81 4.59
CA ASN A 186 4.83 -6.43 3.98
C ASN A 186 5.02 -5.15 3.14
N GLY A 187 4.51 -3.98 3.55
CA GLY A 187 4.60 -2.75 2.77
C GLY A 187 6.02 -2.43 2.28
N ILE A 188 6.13 -2.06 1.01
CA ILE A 188 7.40 -1.77 0.36
C ILE A 188 7.29 -0.55 -0.55
N ILE A 189 8.20 0.41 -0.43
CA ILE A 189 8.22 1.61 -1.27
C ILE A 189 9.64 2.16 -1.40
N GLY A 190 10.03 2.57 -2.60
CA GLY A 190 11.31 3.22 -2.82
C GLY A 190 11.20 4.70 -3.17
N THR A 191 12.32 5.40 -3.06
CA THR A 191 12.42 6.79 -3.48
C THR A 191 12.45 6.91 -5.01
N PRO A 192 11.94 8.05 -5.59
CA PRO A 192 11.86 8.24 -7.04
C PRO A 192 13.22 8.24 -7.74
N ASP A 193 14.30 8.48 -7.02
CA ASP A 193 15.67 8.43 -7.55
C ASP A 193 16.26 7.00 -7.56
N GLY A 194 15.50 6.01 -7.06
CA GLY A 194 15.89 4.61 -7.02
C GLY A 194 17.05 4.30 -6.09
N LYS A 195 17.35 5.16 -5.11
CA LYS A 195 18.50 4.98 -4.21
C LYS A 195 18.15 4.40 -2.86
N THR A 196 16.89 4.52 -2.44
CA THR A 196 16.45 4.14 -1.09
C THR A 196 15.21 3.29 -1.17
N LEU A 197 15.15 2.22 -0.37
CA LEU A 197 14.00 1.33 -0.23
C LEU A 197 13.57 1.26 1.23
N TYR A 198 12.30 1.51 1.49
CA TYR A 198 11.65 1.29 2.78
C TYR A 198 10.90 -0.04 2.74
N ILE A 199 11.07 -0.85 3.77
CA ILE A 199 10.41 -2.14 3.90
C ILE A 199 9.89 -2.29 5.33
N ALA A 200 8.61 -2.58 5.47
CA ALA A 200 8.01 -2.89 6.76
C ALA A 200 8.19 -4.36 7.11
N ASP A 201 8.63 -4.63 8.32
CA ASP A 201 8.50 -5.90 9.03
C ASP A 201 7.31 -5.76 9.98
N ILE A 202 6.10 -6.08 9.49
CA ILE A 202 4.88 -5.91 10.28
C ILE A 202 4.85 -6.88 11.47
N GLY A 203 5.48 -8.04 11.35
CA GLY A 203 5.56 -9.02 12.45
C GLY A 203 6.49 -8.57 13.58
N ALA A 204 7.45 -7.69 13.31
CA ALA A 204 8.34 -7.11 14.32
C ALA A 204 7.93 -5.69 14.75
N ASP A 205 6.83 -5.14 14.19
CA ASP A 205 6.37 -3.76 14.39
C ASP A 205 7.46 -2.72 14.13
N LYS A 206 8.14 -2.85 12.97
CA LYS A 206 9.24 -1.99 12.54
C LYS A 206 9.20 -1.74 11.04
N THR A 207 9.71 -0.58 10.65
CA THR A 207 10.02 -0.27 9.26
C THR A 207 11.50 0.03 9.15
N TYR A 208 12.16 -0.58 8.17
CA TYR A 208 13.57 -0.40 7.87
C TYR A 208 13.77 0.36 6.57
N VAL A 209 14.92 1.00 6.45
CA VAL A 209 15.38 1.69 5.24
C VAL A 209 16.72 1.13 4.80
N TYR A 210 16.87 0.94 3.49
CA TYR A 210 18.05 0.39 2.84
C TYR A 210 18.56 1.31 1.73
N ASP A 211 19.84 1.23 1.44
CA ASP A 211 20.45 1.80 0.24
C ASP A 211 20.38 0.75 -0.89
N ILE A 212 19.79 1.11 -2.03
CA ILE A 212 19.72 0.26 -3.23
C ILE A 212 21.06 0.36 -3.96
N GLN A 213 21.66 -0.79 -4.24
CA GLN A 213 22.90 -0.89 -5.01
C GLN A 213 22.62 -0.97 -6.53
N PRO A 214 23.61 -0.68 -7.41
CA PRO A 214 23.41 -0.72 -8.87
C PRO A 214 22.93 -2.07 -9.42
N ASP A 215 23.26 -3.18 -8.73
CA ASP A 215 22.84 -4.54 -9.08
C ASP A 215 21.46 -4.94 -8.50
N GLY A 216 20.82 -4.03 -7.75
CA GLY A 216 19.54 -4.27 -7.06
C GLY A 216 19.67 -4.90 -5.69
N SER A 217 20.88 -5.24 -5.24
CA SER A 217 21.10 -5.67 -3.86
C SER A 217 20.87 -4.52 -2.88
N LEU A 218 20.61 -4.86 -1.60
CA LEU A 218 20.33 -3.89 -0.54
C LEU A 218 21.48 -3.84 0.45
N ALA A 219 21.85 -2.64 0.86
CA ALA A 219 22.92 -2.40 1.82
C ALA A 219 22.48 -1.43 2.92
N ASN A 220 23.29 -1.33 3.97
CA ASN A 220 23.13 -0.32 5.04
C ASN A 220 21.73 -0.32 5.66
N LYS A 221 21.25 -1.50 6.11
CA LYS A 221 19.98 -1.62 6.87
C LYS A 221 19.97 -0.70 8.07
N ARG A 222 18.96 0.16 8.17
CA ARG A 222 18.76 1.09 9.30
C ARG A 222 17.30 1.04 9.74
N LEU A 223 17.04 1.16 11.03
CA LEU A 223 15.69 1.37 11.54
C LEU A 223 15.19 2.75 11.08
N PHE A 224 14.04 2.78 10.40
CA PHE A 224 13.38 4.02 10.03
C PHE A 224 12.40 4.47 11.12
N CYS A 225 11.52 3.57 11.59
CA CYS A 225 10.62 3.84 12.71
C CYS A 225 10.18 2.54 13.40
N SER A 226 9.70 2.66 14.64
CA SER A 226 9.12 1.58 15.45
C SER A 226 7.61 1.51 15.18
N LEU A 227 7.25 1.18 13.95
CA LEU A 227 5.91 0.89 13.46
C LEU A 227 6.03 0.00 12.24
N GLY A 228 5.30 -1.10 12.20
CA GLY A 228 5.08 -1.92 11.02
C GLY A 228 4.07 -1.27 10.08
N SER A 229 3.95 -1.79 8.86
CA SER A 229 2.97 -1.30 7.89
C SER A 229 2.45 -2.44 7.01
N ASP A 230 1.17 -2.42 6.70
CA ASP A 230 0.60 -3.29 5.66
C ASP A 230 1.02 -2.77 4.28
N GLY A 231 0.57 -1.59 3.87
CA GLY A 231 1.04 -0.94 2.65
C GLY A 231 1.71 0.41 2.93
N MET A 232 2.36 0.98 1.93
CA MET A 232 3.01 2.29 2.07
C MET A 232 3.02 3.10 0.78
N THR A 233 3.18 4.43 0.95
CA THR A 233 3.46 5.35 -0.15
C THR A 233 4.39 6.47 0.32
N ILE A 234 4.90 7.26 -0.63
CA ILE A 234 5.80 8.38 -0.38
C ILE A 234 5.35 9.63 -1.13
N ASP A 235 5.51 10.81 -0.56
CA ASP A 235 5.17 12.07 -1.19
C ASP A 235 6.40 12.85 -1.71
N SER A 236 6.12 13.97 -2.37
CA SER A 236 7.14 14.85 -2.97
C SER A 236 8.06 15.57 -1.97
N GLU A 237 7.72 15.56 -0.70
CA GLU A 237 8.56 16.09 0.37
C GLU A 237 9.39 14.98 1.05
N GLY A 238 9.22 13.71 0.59
CA GLY A 238 9.90 12.53 1.12
C GLY A 238 9.25 11.97 2.38
N ASN A 239 8.00 12.38 2.69
CA ASN A 239 7.28 11.79 3.81
C ASN A 239 6.76 10.41 3.42
N VAL A 240 6.92 9.43 4.31
CA VAL A 240 6.50 8.04 4.14
C VAL A 240 5.22 7.80 4.93
N TYR A 241 4.23 7.23 4.25
CA TYR A 241 2.90 6.94 4.78
C TYR A 241 2.79 5.45 5.06
N LEU A 242 2.48 5.08 6.27
CA LEU A 242 2.34 3.72 6.75
C LEU A 242 0.87 3.44 7.07
N THR A 243 0.39 2.25 6.73
CA THR A 243 -0.98 1.80 6.99
C THR A 243 -1.05 0.70 8.06
N GLY A 244 -2.25 0.47 8.58
CA GLY A 244 -2.55 -0.46 9.67
C GLY A 244 -3.73 0.07 10.46
N HIS A 245 -3.55 0.57 11.66
CA HIS A 245 -4.58 1.30 12.40
C HIS A 245 -4.65 2.76 11.93
N GLY A 246 -5.35 3.00 10.80
CA GLY A 246 -5.33 4.27 10.10
C GLY A 246 -4.08 4.47 9.26
N VAL A 247 -3.74 5.74 8.97
CA VAL A 247 -2.53 6.11 8.23
C VAL A 247 -1.63 6.95 9.13
N THR A 248 -0.40 6.51 9.34
CA THR A 248 0.61 7.27 10.08
C THR A 248 1.68 7.76 9.14
N VAL A 249 2.01 9.06 9.18
CA VAL A 249 2.98 9.68 8.28
C VAL A 249 4.23 10.06 9.05
N PHE A 250 5.36 9.65 8.50
CA PHE A 250 6.69 9.98 9.03
C PHE A 250 7.43 10.87 8.02
N ASN A 251 8.18 11.85 8.51
CA ASN A 251 9.09 12.57 7.64
C ASN A 251 10.32 11.71 7.28
N LYS A 252 11.16 12.18 6.38
CA LYS A 252 12.35 11.45 5.90
C LYS A 252 13.37 11.10 7.00
N GLU A 253 13.30 11.76 8.16
CA GLU A 253 14.12 11.47 9.35
C GLU A 253 13.46 10.41 10.26
N GLY A 254 12.30 9.83 9.90
CA GLY A 254 11.59 8.84 10.71
C GLY A 254 10.83 9.43 11.90
N LYS A 255 10.56 10.74 11.89
CA LYS A 255 9.72 11.39 12.91
C LYS A 255 8.28 11.41 12.45
N GLN A 256 7.36 10.92 13.28
CA GLN A 256 5.93 11.01 13.01
C GLN A 256 5.48 12.49 12.95
N ILE A 257 4.77 12.85 11.88
CA ILE A 257 4.27 14.21 11.64
C ILE A 257 2.75 14.29 11.53
N LEU A 258 2.07 13.16 11.21
CA LEU A 258 0.61 13.12 11.08
C LEU A 258 0.10 11.72 11.40
N HIS A 259 -1.14 11.64 11.90
CA HIS A 259 -1.95 10.43 11.93
C HIS A 259 -3.36 10.74 11.42
N ILE A 260 -3.84 9.93 10.47
CA ILE A 260 -5.17 10.05 9.85
C ILE A 260 -5.98 8.84 10.34
N PRO A 261 -6.93 9.04 11.26
CA PRO A 261 -7.78 7.95 11.72
C PRO A 261 -8.73 7.52 10.60
N ILE A 262 -8.86 6.21 10.40
CA ILE A 262 -9.81 5.59 9.48
C ILE A 262 -10.83 4.83 10.31
N ALA A 263 -12.11 4.91 9.94
CA ALA A 263 -13.20 4.29 10.72
C ALA A 263 -13.21 2.75 10.64
N GLU A 264 -12.57 2.18 9.62
CA GLU A 264 -12.45 0.73 9.46
C GLU A 264 -11.45 0.14 10.47
N ALA A 265 -11.63 -1.15 10.80
CA ALA A 265 -10.77 -1.85 11.75
C ALA A 265 -9.30 -1.93 11.30
N TRP A 266 -9.09 -1.98 9.98
CA TRP A 266 -7.77 -2.10 9.38
C TRP A 266 -7.66 -1.30 8.08
N THR A 267 -6.57 -0.60 7.90
CA THR A 267 -6.20 0.09 6.66
C THR A 267 -5.14 -0.77 5.97
N GLY A 268 -5.52 -1.39 4.83
CA GLY A 268 -4.63 -2.30 4.11
C GLY A 268 -3.51 -1.54 3.42
N ASN A 269 -3.86 -0.66 2.46
CA ASN A 269 -2.84 -0.06 1.63
C ASN A 269 -3.21 1.37 1.18
N ILE A 270 -2.30 2.06 0.48
CA ILE A 270 -2.41 3.48 0.20
C ILE A 270 -1.59 3.89 -1.03
N CYS A 271 -2.12 4.77 -1.87
CA CYS A 271 -1.35 5.41 -2.92
C CYS A 271 -1.82 6.85 -3.18
N PHE A 272 -1.08 7.59 -3.97
CA PHE A 272 -1.51 8.87 -4.50
C PHE A 272 -2.11 8.70 -5.89
N GLY A 273 -3.34 9.18 -6.07
CA GLY A 273 -4.06 9.23 -7.33
C GLY A 273 -4.57 10.63 -7.65
N GLY A 274 -5.55 10.69 -8.56
CA GLY A 274 -6.03 11.95 -9.10
C GLY A 274 -5.11 12.53 -10.16
N ARG A 275 -5.63 13.39 -11.04
CA ARG A 275 -4.90 13.91 -12.21
C ARG A 275 -3.62 14.68 -11.85
N ASP A 276 -3.57 15.29 -10.68
CA ASP A 276 -2.43 16.05 -10.16
C ASP A 276 -1.67 15.31 -9.05
N ARG A 277 -1.97 14.01 -8.85
CA ARG A 277 -1.34 13.15 -7.84
C ARG A 277 -1.45 13.70 -6.41
N ARG A 278 -2.51 14.47 -6.11
CA ARG A 278 -2.76 15.05 -4.77
C ARG A 278 -3.95 14.41 -4.06
N THR A 279 -4.52 13.36 -4.59
CA THR A 279 -5.58 12.59 -3.93
C THR A 279 -4.95 11.37 -3.28
N LEU A 280 -4.86 11.37 -1.97
CA LEU A 280 -4.49 10.18 -1.21
C LEU A 280 -5.66 9.22 -1.30
N PHE A 281 -5.44 8.05 -1.91
CA PHE A 281 -6.41 6.97 -2.05
C PHE A 281 -6.05 5.87 -1.05
N ILE A 282 -7.00 5.45 -0.24
CA ILE A 282 -6.78 4.55 0.89
C ILE A 282 -7.73 3.37 0.77
N THR A 283 -7.18 2.15 0.81
CA THR A 283 -7.92 0.91 0.95
C THR A 283 -8.00 0.52 2.42
N ALA A 284 -9.21 0.22 2.90
CA ALA A 284 -9.40 -0.08 4.31
C ALA A 284 -10.53 -1.09 4.49
N SER A 285 -10.18 -2.30 4.90
CA SER A 285 -11.12 -3.41 5.11
C SER A 285 -12.12 -3.54 3.95
N THR A 286 -13.39 -3.22 4.19
CA THR A 286 -14.47 -3.34 3.21
C THR A 286 -14.76 -2.05 2.42
N SER A 287 -13.90 -1.04 2.54
CA SER A 287 -14.14 0.32 2.04
C SER A 287 -12.92 0.95 1.38
N ILE A 288 -13.17 1.98 0.59
CA ILE A 288 -12.14 2.86 0.03
C ILE A 288 -12.42 4.30 0.41
N TYR A 289 -11.34 5.06 0.63
CA TYR A 289 -11.39 6.46 1.05
C TYR A 289 -10.52 7.34 0.17
N THR A 290 -10.80 8.64 0.16
CA THR A 290 -9.94 9.65 -0.44
C THR A 290 -9.76 10.83 0.50
N LEU A 291 -8.56 11.41 0.48
CA LEU A 291 -8.23 12.66 1.17
C LEU A 291 -7.44 13.57 0.25
N ARG A 292 -7.81 14.85 0.19
CA ARG A 292 -7.07 15.83 -0.60
C ARG A 292 -5.83 16.29 0.14
N MET A 293 -4.66 16.16 -0.50
CA MET A 293 -3.37 16.54 0.07
C MET A 293 -2.85 17.84 -0.57
N ARG A 294 -2.03 18.58 0.19
CA ARG A 294 -1.24 19.70 -0.31
C ARG A 294 -0.04 19.22 -1.12
N VAL A 295 0.59 18.18 -0.68
CA VAL A 295 1.69 17.48 -1.34
C VAL A 295 1.17 16.58 -2.47
N HIS A 296 2.03 16.13 -3.36
CA HIS A 296 1.68 15.14 -4.38
C HIS A 296 2.52 13.85 -4.18
N GLY A 297 1.99 12.74 -4.63
CA GLY A 297 2.71 11.47 -4.64
C GLY A 297 3.82 11.47 -5.67
N VAL A 298 4.90 10.78 -5.34
CA VAL A 298 5.98 10.44 -6.26
C VAL A 298 5.77 8.97 -6.63
N GLY A 299 5.02 8.72 -7.66
CA GLY A 299 4.76 7.37 -8.14
C GLY A 299 5.57 7.10 -9.40
N SER A 300 5.65 5.81 -9.77
CA SER A 300 6.16 5.38 -11.07
C SER A 300 5.63 6.30 -12.18
N GLN A 301 6.54 6.91 -12.89
CA GLN A 301 6.22 7.75 -14.06
C GLN A 301 5.96 6.86 -15.25
#